data_7b98a552e4b59b46850e1caaa952211c
#
_entry.id   7b98a552e4b59b46850e1caaa952211c
#
_cell.length_a   1.000
_cell.length_b   1.000
_cell.length_c   1.000
_cell.angle_alpha   90.00
_cell.angle_beta   90.00
_cell.angle_gamma   90.00
#
_symmetry.space_group_name_H-M   'P 1'
#
loop_
_entity.id
_entity.type
_entity.pdbx_description
1 polymer ?
#
loop_
_entity_poly.entity_id
_entity_poly.type
_entity_poly.pdbx_seq_one_letter_code
_entity_poly.pdbx_strand_id
1 'polypeptide(L)'
;MSNLSMRAIGLLVLTLMACLDICPAHAEMNDFPDRLDNFGFSLLERLEVSETKNFLISPASIEFALGMAWTGAAGETAQAMGRLLGINSSSREAALSELTDLRATLESPGSGITLKVANAAWIDDSVQLNKSFSTDLAATFKTKLESVRFRDSNTISRINDWVSDATGGKITRLLENPPVPPMFLANAIYFHASWNTPFQKQSTQPQPFYPASGANLTVQMMQQKGLFPYAKGRGYQVVALPYVDNRFAMYCFLPDHGVNALVEALKKTSWSDLS
;
A
#
# COMPACT_ATOMS: atom_id res chain seq x y z
N MET A 1 -20.21 6.10 33.61
CA MET A 1 -20.16 5.19 32.46
C MET A 1 -20.95 5.84 31.35
N SER A 2 -20.32 6.70 30.59
CA SER A 2 -20.96 7.46 29.51
C SER A 2 -20.97 6.62 28.24
N ASN A 3 -22.17 6.30 27.76
CA ASN A 3 -22.38 5.76 26.41
C ASN A 3 -21.91 6.79 25.38
N LEU A 4 -20.69 6.65 24.88
CA LEU A 4 -20.28 7.34 23.67
C LEU A 4 -21.02 6.67 22.51
N SER A 5 -22.08 7.31 22.01
CA SER A 5 -22.64 6.99 20.71
C SER A 5 -21.58 7.36 19.67
N MET A 6 -20.85 6.37 19.14
CA MET A 6 -19.92 6.56 18.04
C MET A 6 -20.72 6.98 16.80
N ARG A 7 -20.76 8.27 16.55
CA ARG A 7 -21.05 8.81 15.22
C ARG A 7 -19.80 8.53 14.39
N ALA A 8 -19.83 7.50 13.56
CA ALA A 8 -18.77 7.22 12.62
C ALA A 8 -18.77 8.29 11.51
N ILE A 9 -18.09 9.39 11.78
CA ILE A 9 -17.72 10.37 10.77
C ILE A 9 -16.50 9.77 10.06
N GLY A 10 -16.70 9.09 8.94
CA GLY A 10 -15.67 8.57 8.05
C GLY A 10 -14.58 7.75 8.76
N LEU A 11 -14.72 6.43 8.79
CA LEU A 11 -13.64 5.54 9.23
C LEU A 11 -12.61 5.42 8.09
N LEU A 12 -11.48 6.10 8.21
CA LEU A 12 -10.34 5.84 7.33
C LEU A 12 -9.59 4.62 7.86
N VAL A 13 -9.79 3.47 7.22
CA VAL A 13 -8.95 2.31 7.45
C VAL A 13 -7.70 2.48 6.60
N LEU A 14 -6.66 3.09 7.17
CA LEU A 14 -5.34 3.06 6.59
C LEU A 14 -4.73 1.69 6.94
N THR A 15 -4.68 0.77 5.99
CA THR A 15 -3.79 -0.38 6.13
C THR A 15 -2.39 0.11 5.80
N LEU A 16 -1.78 0.84 6.72
CA LEU A 16 -0.37 1.14 6.66
C LEU A 16 0.36 -0.12 7.07
N MET A 17 1.24 -0.61 6.22
CA MET A 17 2.19 -1.66 6.58
C MET A 17 3.33 -0.98 7.35
N ALA A 18 3.10 -0.70 8.63
CA ALA A 18 4.17 -0.33 9.53
C ALA A 18 4.85 -1.62 10.02
N CYS A 19 6.12 -1.81 9.70
CA CYS A 19 6.96 -2.74 10.41
C CYS A 19 7.16 -2.15 11.82
N LEU A 20 6.56 -2.75 12.84
CA LEU A 20 6.88 -2.43 14.22
C LEU A 20 8.28 -3.00 14.49
N ASP A 21 9.30 -2.15 14.52
CA ASP A 21 10.62 -2.50 15.03
C ASP A 21 10.53 -2.74 16.55
N ILE A 22 10.24 -3.98 16.93
CA ILE A 22 10.55 -4.47 18.26
C ILE A 22 11.78 -5.40 18.13
N CYS A 23 12.93 -4.83 17.86
CA CYS A 23 14.20 -5.52 18.03
C CYS A 23 15.29 -4.52 18.44
N PRO A 24 15.86 -4.64 19.67
CA PRO A 24 17.02 -3.87 20.06
C PRO A 24 18.27 -4.58 19.56
N ALA A 25 18.68 -4.34 18.33
CA ALA A 25 20.02 -4.67 17.87
C ALA A 25 20.42 -3.70 16.76
N HIS A 26 21.32 -2.81 17.11
CA HIS A 26 22.06 -1.88 16.30
C HIS A 26 22.32 -2.39 14.88
N ALA A 27 21.54 -1.88 13.93
CA ALA A 27 21.94 -1.67 12.54
C ALA A 27 21.59 -0.22 12.25
N GLU A 28 22.45 0.49 11.54
CA GLU A 28 22.18 1.84 11.03
C GLU A 28 20.80 1.81 10.39
N MET A 29 19.82 2.45 11.05
CA MET A 29 18.44 2.51 10.57
C MET A 29 18.48 3.30 9.27
N ASN A 30 18.27 2.59 8.17
CA ASN A 30 17.97 3.23 6.90
C ASN A 30 16.71 4.08 7.11
N ASP A 31 16.72 5.33 6.65
CA ASP A 31 15.57 6.30 6.64
C ASP A 31 14.37 5.78 5.81
N PHE A 32 14.36 4.50 5.52
CA PHE A 32 13.47 3.87 4.55
C PHE A 32 11.99 3.82 4.99
N PRO A 33 11.64 3.42 6.23
CA PRO A 33 10.25 3.43 6.68
C PRO A 33 9.64 4.83 6.60
N ASP A 34 10.36 5.83 7.10
CA ASP A 34 9.92 7.23 7.08
C ASP A 34 9.71 7.76 5.66
N ARG A 35 10.51 7.28 4.69
CA ARG A 35 10.39 7.68 3.29
C ARG A 35 9.10 7.18 2.65
N LEU A 36 8.76 5.89 2.84
CA LEU A 36 7.54 5.29 2.30
C LEU A 36 6.29 5.90 2.94
N ASP A 37 6.34 6.18 4.24
CA ASP A 37 5.26 6.82 4.98
C ASP A 37 5.04 8.26 4.49
N ASN A 38 6.11 9.04 4.36
CA ASN A 38 6.06 10.41 3.82
C ASN A 38 5.52 10.44 2.38
N PHE A 39 5.93 9.47 1.56
CA PHE A 39 5.39 9.32 0.21
C PHE A 39 3.89 8.99 0.25
N GLY A 40 3.46 8.08 1.12
CA GLY A 40 2.06 7.72 1.30
C GLY A 40 1.19 8.89 1.75
N PHE A 41 1.65 9.66 2.73
CA PHE A 41 0.93 10.86 3.18
C PHE A 41 0.89 11.94 2.10
N SER A 42 1.98 12.16 1.37
CA SER A 42 2.02 13.10 0.23
C SER A 42 1.06 12.70 -0.89
N LEU A 43 0.85 11.40 -1.12
CA LEU A 43 -0.17 10.92 -2.05
C LEU A 43 -1.58 11.23 -1.55
N LEU A 44 -1.86 10.95 -0.28
CA LEU A 44 -3.17 11.26 0.34
C LEU A 44 -3.52 12.73 0.23
N GLU A 45 -2.55 13.62 0.42
CA GLU A 45 -2.73 15.06 0.29
C GLU A 45 -3.15 15.52 -1.10
N ARG A 46 -2.61 14.86 -2.13
CA ARG A 46 -2.85 15.24 -3.53
C ARG A 46 -4.07 14.56 -4.12
N LEU A 47 -4.53 13.50 -3.49
CA LEU A 47 -5.77 12.84 -3.86
C LEU A 47 -6.93 13.62 -3.25
N GLU A 48 -7.87 14.08 -4.09
CA GLU A 48 -9.15 14.58 -3.62
C GLU A 48 -9.94 13.40 -3.02
N VAL A 49 -9.76 13.20 -1.71
CA VAL A 49 -10.45 12.13 -0.99
C VAL A 49 -11.92 12.47 -0.91
N SER A 50 -12.75 11.73 -1.62
CA SER A 50 -14.19 11.87 -1.51
C SER A 50 -14.65 11.36 -0.14
N GLU A 51 -15.29 12.20 0.65
CA GLU A 51 -15.90 11.79 1.94
C GLU A 51 -17.09 10.84 1.77
N THR A 52 -17.57 10.67 0.55
CA THR A 52 -18.75 9.84 0.24
C THR A 52 -18.45 8.50 -0.41
N LYS A 53 -17.18 8.24 -0.73
CA LYS A 53 -16.75 6.99 -1.40
C LYS A 53 -15.56 6.38 -0.68
N ASN A 54 -15.57 5.07 -0.55
CA ASN A 54 -14.39 4.34 -0.12
C ASN A 54 -13.31 4.42 -1.21
N PHE A 55 -12.06 4.59 -0.79
CA PHE A 55 -10.92 4.48 -1.69
C PHE A 55 -9.82 3.66 -1.00
N LEU A 56 -8.95 3.09 -1.80
CA LEU A 56 -7.79 2.32 -1.35
C LEU A 56 -6.58 2.75 -2.17
N ILE A 57 -5.49 3.03 -1.49
CA ILE A 57 -4.18 3.22 -2.11
C ILE A 57 -3.16 2.31 -1.46
N SER A 58 -2.13 1.95 -2.20
CA SER A 58 -0.98 1.21 -1.70
C SER A 58 0.29 1.98 -2.07
N PRO A 59 0.85 2.77 -1.15
CA PRO A 59 2.08 3.52 -1.40
C PRO A 59 3.22 2.64 -1.89
N ALA A 60 3.44 1.48 -1.28
CA ALA A 60 4.45 0.52 -1.70
C ALA A 60 4.24 0.02 -3.14
N SER A 61 2.98 -0.25 -3.53
CA SER A 61 2.65 -0.67 -4.90
C SER A 61 2.98 0.42 -5.92
N ILE A 62 2.64 1.67 -5.59
CA ILE A 62 2.92 2.83 -6.45
C ILE A 62 4.43 3.07 -6.53
N GLU A 63 5.16 2.93 -5.41
CA GLU A 63 6.61 3.06 -5.39
C GLU A 63 7.30 2.02 -6.29
N PHE A 64 6.87 0.75 -6.25
CA PHE A 64 7.41 -0.26 -7.15
C PHE A 64 7.09 0.04 -8.62
N ALA A 65 5.87 0.44 -8.95
CA ALA A 65 5.50 0.78 -10.31
C ALA A 65 6.30 1.97 -10.85
N LEU A 66 6.44 3.02 -10.04
CA LEU A 66 7.25 4.20 -10.39
C LEU A 66 8.76 3.89 -10.39
N GLY A 67 9.22 3.05 -9.47
CA GLY A 67 10.61 2.58 -9.43
C GLY A 67 10.98 1.81 -10.70
N MET A 68 10.12 0.92 -11.16
CA MET A 68 10.31 0.24 -12.46
C MET A 68 10.41 1.26 -13.61
N ALA A 69 9.53 2.26 -13.67
CA ALA A 69 9.59 3.30 -14.69
C ALA A 69 10.86 4.15 -14.56
N TRP A 70 11.27 4.48 -13.33
CA TRP A 70 12.49 5.24 -13.05
C TRP A 70 13.75 4.56 -13.58
N THR A 71 13.82 3.22 -13.53
CA THR A 71 14.99 2.48 -14.05
C THR A 71 15.20 2.67 -15.56
N GLY A 72 14.14 3.01 -16.30
CA GLY A 72 14.20 3.33 -17.72
C GLY A 72 14.33 4.82 -18.03
N ALA A 73 14.21 5.68 -17.01
CA ALA A 73 14.27 7.13 -17.20
C ALA A 73 15.71 7.65 -17.24
N ALA A 74 15.90 8.80 -17.89
CA ALA A 74 17.17 9.50 -17.98
C ALA A 74 16.99 11.02 -17.81
N GLY A 75 18.09 11.74 -17.56
CA GLY A 75 18.12 13.20 -17.49
C GLY A 75 17.15 13.77 -16.45
N GLU A 76 16.43 14.82 -16.80
CA GLU A 76 15.51 15.53 -15.91
C GLU A 76 14.35 14.64 -15.42
N THR A 77 13.87 13.74 -16.27
CA THR A 77 12.81 12.80 -15.91
C THR A 77 13.25 11.86 -14.78
N ALA A 78 14.46 11.29 -14.89
CA ALA A 78 15.00 10.44 -13.83
C ALA A 78 15.18 11.22 -12.52
N GLN A 79 15.66 12.46 -12.59
CA GLN A 79 15.80 13.33 -11.42
C GLN A 79 14.45 13.68 -10.78
N ALA A 80 13.43 14.01 -11.59
CA ALA A 80 12.11 14.35 -11.10
C ALA A 80 11.45 13.14 -10.41
N MET A 81 11.52 11.97 -11.03
CA MET A 81 11.01 10.72 -10.44
C MET A 81 11.77 10.33 -9.18
N GLY A 82 13.10 10.47 -9.18
CA GLY A 82 13.93 10.21 -7.98
C GLY A 82 13.52 11.09 -6.80
N ARG A 83 13.31 12.39 -7.04
CA ARG A 83 12.81 13.30 -5.99
C ARG A 83 11.42 12.89 -5.48
N LEU A 84 10.53 12.49 -6.37
CA LEU A 84 9.17 12.03 -5.99
C LEU A 84 9.23 10.78 -5.12
N LEU A 85 10.10 9.84 -5.45
CA LEU A 85 10.31 8.59 -4.72
C LEU A 85 11.18 8.77 -3.47
N GLY A 86 11.69 9.99 -3.21
CA GLY A 86 12.61 10.23 -2.10
C GLY A 86 13.95 9.49 -2.25
N ILE A 87 14.32 9.12 -3.47
CA ILE A 87 15.60 8.48 -3.76
C ILE A 87 16.69 9.53 -3.65
N ASN A 88 17.32 9.60 -2.48
CA ASN A 88 18.39 10.55 -2.16
C ASN A 88 19.78 9.89 -2.26
N SER A 89 19.83 8.64 -2.70
CA SER A 89 21.08 7.88 -2.79
C SER A 89 22.07 8.53 -3.74
N SER A 90 23.34 8.44 -3.35
CA SER A 90 24.48 9.03 -4.07
C SER A 90 24.72 8.38 -5.43
N SER A 91 24.15 7.19 -5.68
CA SER A 91 24.28 6.47 -6.94
C SER A 91 22.99 5.72 -7.31
N ARG A 92 22.87 5.37 -8.59
CA ARG A 92 21.80 4.52 -9.11
C ARG A 92 21.79 3.13 -8.46
N GLU A 93 22.98 2.56 -8.26
CA GLU A 93 23.17 1.24 -7.64
C GLU A 93 22.63 1.20 -6.21
N ALA A 94 22.93 2.25 -5.42
CA ALA A 94 22.40 2.37 -4.07
C ALA A 94 20.88 2.44 -4.05
N ALA A 95 20.27 3.21 -4.95
CA ALA A 95 18.82 3.30 -5.10
C ALA A 95 18.18 1.95 -5.48
N LEU A 96 18.78 1.20 -6.39
CA LEU A 96 18.33 -0.13 -6.77
C LEU A 96 18.46 -1.13 -5.61
N SER A 97 19.52 -1.00 -4.78
CA SER A 97 19.68 -1.80 -3.56
C SER A 97 18.56 -1.53 -2.58
N GLU A 98 18.25 -0.26 -2.28
CA GLU A 98 17.15 0.13 -1.39
C GLU A 98 15.80 -0.47 -1.82
N LEU A 99 15.46 -0.40 -3.11
CA LEU A 99 14.24 -0.99 -3.66
C LEU A 99 14.23 -2.52 -3.60
N THR A 100 15.41 -3.14 -3.75
CA THR A 100 15.58 -4.60 -3.59
C THR A 100 15.34 -5.01 -2.14
N ASP A 101 15.89 -4.26 -1.18
CA ASP A 101 15.77 -4.51 0.24
C ASP A 101 14.32 -4.34 0.72
N LEU A 102 13.62 -3.30 0.22
CA LEU A 102 12.19 -3.15 0.45
C LEU A 102 11.42 -4.38 0.01
N ARG A 103 11.62 -4.79 -1.24
CA ARG A 103 10.93 -5.97 -1.76
C ARG A 103 11.25 -7.21 -0.94
N ALA A 104 12.52 -7.44 -0.59
CA ALA A 104 12.94 -8.58 0.21
C ALA A 104 12.30 -8.58 1.60
N THR A 105 12.23 -7.42 2.24
CA THR A 105 11.56 -7.23 3.54
C THR A 105 10.08 -7.57 3.45
N LEU A 106 9.39 -7.09 2.42
CA LEU A 106 7.98 -7.38 2.21
C LEU A 106 7.73 -8.87 1.86
N GLU A 107 8.61 -9.49 1.07
CA GLU A 107 8.51 -10.91 0.69
C GLU A 107 8.90 -11.88 1.83
N SER A 108 9.36 -11.37 2.97
CA SER A 108 9.71 -12.17 4.15
C SER A 108 8.80 -11.85 5.35
N PRO A 109 7.48 -12.00 5.23
CA PRO A 109 6.53 -11.45 6.20
C PRO A 109 6.46 -12.23 7.53
N GLY A 110 7.06 -13.41 7.62
CA GLY A 110 7.00 -14.26 8.81
C GLY A 110 5.85 -15.26 8.80
N SER A 111 5.74 -15.99 9.92
CA SER A 111 4.78 -17.09 10.04
C SER A 111 3.34 -16.57 10.15
N GLY A 112 2.41 -17.18 9.41
CA GLY A 112 0.99 -16.85 9.47
C GLY A 112 0.59 -15.59 8.68
N ILE A 113 1.54 -14.99 7.95
CA ILE A 113 1.32 -13.85 7.07
C ILE A 113 1.70 -14.26 5.65
N THR A 114 0.85 -13.94 4.70
CA THR A 114 1.13 -14.06 3.27
C THR A 114 1.19 -12.66 2.68
N LEU A 115 2.36 -12.24 2.22
CA LEU A 115 2.56 -11.03 1.48
C LEU A 115 3.29 -11.37 0.19
N LYS A 116 2.69 -11.00 -0.93
CA LYS A 116 3.25 -11.22 -2.25
C LYS A 116 3.37 -9.89 -2.97
N VAL A 117 4.54 -9.62 -3.50
CA VAL A 117 4.80 -8.48 -4.38
C VAL A 117 5.01 -9.05 -5.78
N ALA A 118 4.15 -8.71 -6.71
CA ALA A 118 4.23 -9.15 -8.09
C ALA A 118 4.39 -7.96 -9.02
N ASN A 119 5.38 -8.05 -9.90
CA ASN A 119 5.68 -7.02 -10.90
C ASN A 119 5.65 -7.63 -12.29
N ALA A 120 5.08 -6.91 -13.24
CA ALA A 120 5.11 -7.31 -14.64
C ALA A 120 5.29 -6.11 -15.56
N ALA A 121 5.89 -6.37 -16.71
CA ALA A 121 6.05 -5.42 -17.79
C ALA A 121 5.72 -6.12 -19.11
N TRP A 122 4.72 -5.58 -19.79
CA TRP A 122 4.39 -5.97 -21.17
C TRP A 122 4.93 -4.91 -22.11
N ILE A 123 5.65 -5.35 -23.11
CA ILE A 123 6.37 -4.50 -24.05
C ILE A 123 5.86 -4.81 -25.45
N ASP A 124 5.52 -3.77 -26.21
CA ASP A 124 5.11 -3.96 -27.62
C ASP A 124 6.25 -4.62 -28.39
N ASP A 125 5.94 -5.61 -29.24
CA ASP A 125 6.91 -6.37 -30.01
C ASP A 125 7.71 -5.54 -31.02
N SER A 126 7.27 -4.31 -31.29
CA SER A 126 8.00 -3.33 -32.10
C SER A 126 9.11 -2.59 -31.33
N VAL A 127 9.20 -2.77 -30.01
CA VAL A 127 10.13 -2.05 -29.13
C VAL A 127 11.31 -2.92 -28.74
N GLN A 128 12.52 -2.44 -28.98
CA GLN A 128 13.73 -3.07 -28.49
C GLN A 128 14.15 -2.44 -27.15
N LEU A 129 14.12 -3.24 -26.09
CA LEU A 129 14.53 -2.78 -24.75
C LEU A 129 16.06 -2.64 -24.65
N ASN A 130 16.47 -1.64 -23.90
CA ASN A 130 17.85 -1.56 -23.44
C ASN A 130 18.13 -2.72 -22.47
N LYS A 131 19.29 -3.36 -22.64
CA LYS A 131 19.70 -4.53 -21.83
C LYS A 131 19.83 -4.16 -20.34
N SER A 132 20.34 -2.98 -20.00
CA SER A 132 20.44 -2.55 -18.60
C SER A 132 19.07 -2.42 -17.96
N PHE A 133 18.10 -1.82 -18.66
CA PHE A 133 16.73 -1.68 -18.16
C PHE A 133 16.08 -3.05 -17.89
N SER A 134 16.18 -3.99 -18.82
CA SER A 134 15.63 -5.34 -18.61
C SER A 134 16.33 -6.08 -17.47
N THR A 135 17.64 -5.88 -17.29
CA THR A 135 18.41 -6.44 -16.18
C THR A 135 17.95 -5.87 -14.84
N ASP A 136 17.79 -4.54 -14.74
CA ASP A 136 17.35 -3.88 -13.51
C ASP A 136 15.92 -4.30 -13.12
N LEU A 137 15.02 -4.39 -14.10
CA LEU A 137 13.65 -4.89 -13.86
C LEU A 137 13.66 -6.32 -13.29
N ALA A 138 14.48 -7.19 -13.85
CA ALA A 138 14.56 -8.58 -13.41
C ALA A 138 15.23 -8.71 -12.02
N ALA A 139 16.35 -8.02 -11.81
CA ALA A 139 17.15 -8.14 -10.60
C ALA A 139 16.48 -7.46 -9.39
N THR A 140 16.08 -6.20 -9.54
CA THR A 140 15.52 -5.39 -8.45
C THR A 140 14.09 -5.76 -8.13
N PHE A 141 13.24 -5.91 -9.17
CA PHE A 141 11.80 -6.05 -8.98
C PHE A 141 11.28 -7.46 -9.22
N LYS A 142 12.12 -8.42 -9.64
CA LYS A 142 11.68 -9.76 -10.11
C LYS A 142 10.55 -9.68 -11.14
N THR A 143 10.63 -8.68 -12.02
CA THR A 143 9.56 -8.37 -12.97
C THR A 143 9.39 -9.49 -13.99
N LYS A 144 8.15 -9.95 -14.19
CA LYS A 144 7.81 -10.77 -15.36
C LYS A 144 7.82 -9.88 -16.59
N LEU A 145 8.80 -10.12 -17.47
CA LEU A 145 8.93 -9.42 -18.76
C LEU A 145 8.27 -10.24 -19.86
N GLU A 146 7.43 -9.60 -20.68
CA GLU A 146 6.71 -10.26 -21.73
C GLU A 146 6.58 -9.35 -22.96
N SER A 147 6.99 -9.83 -24.15
CA SER A 147 6.76 -9.14 -25.41
C SER A 147 5.36 -9.48 -25.93
N VAL A 148 4.59 -8.48 -26.30
CA VAL A 148 3.19 -8.62 -26.72
C VAL A 148 2.86 -7.68 -27.88
N ARG A 149 1.75 -7.96 -28.56
CA ARG A 149 1.10 -7.01 -29.44
C ARG A 149 -0.10 -6.40 -28.73
N PHE A 150 -0.01 -5.15 -28.32
CA PHE A 150 -1.13 -4.53 -27.61
C PHE A 150 -2.44 -4.47 -28.39
N ARG A 151 -2.39 -4.58 -29.69
CA ARG A 151 -3.58 -4.68 -30.56
C ARG A 151 -4.23 -6.07 -30.57
N ASP A 152 -3.54 -7.09 -30.05
CA ASP A 152 -4.08 -8.43 -29.95
C ASP A 152 -5.08 -8.52 -28.79
N SER A 153 -6.27 -9.00 -29.04
CA SER A 153 -7.32 -9.17 -28.02
C SER A 153 -6.88 -10.10 -26.88
N ASN A 154 -6.00 -11.04 -27.13
CA ASN A 154 -5.46 -11.96 -26.13
C ASN A 154 -4.56 -11.26 -25.12
N THR A 155 -3.97 -10.11 -25.45
CA THR A 155 -3.09 -9.36 -24.54
C THR A 155 -3.83 -8.90 -23.29
N ILE A 156 -5.07 -8.42 -23.43
CA ILE A 156 -5.89 -8.01 -22.27
C ILE A 156 -6.17 -9.19 -21.36
N SER A 157 -6.55 -10.36 -21.91
CA SER A 157 -6.79 -11.56 -21.11
C SER A 157 -5.55 -11.97 -20.34
N ARG A 158 -4.37 -11.99 -20.99
CA ARG A 158 -3.09 -12.34 -20.33
C ARG A 158 -2.72 -11.40 -19.19
N ILE A 159 -2.98 -10.10 -19.34
CA ILE A 159 -2.76 -9.09 -18.28
C ILE A 159 -3.74 -9.31 -17.13
N ASN A 160 -5.03 -9.56 -17.44
CA ASN A 160 -6.05 -9.81 -16.42
C ASN A 160 -5.82 -11.16 -15.71
N ASP A 161 -5.41 -12.21 -16.40
CA ASP A 161 -5.06 -13.48 -15.80
C ASP A 161 -3.88 -13.32 -14.84
N TRP A 162 -2.85 -12.56 -15.26
CA TRP A 162 -1.70 -12.28 -14.38
C TRP A 162 -2.12 -11.56 -13.08
N VAL A 163 -2.95 -10.53 -13.15
CA VAL A 163 -3.37 -9.82 -11.92
C VAL A 163 -4.26 -10.69 -11.04
N SER A 164 -5.09 -11.54 -11.66
CA SER A 164 -5.91 -12.50 -10.91
C SER A 164 -5.03 -13.48 -10.14
N ASP A 165 -4.04 -14.07 -10.79
CA ASP A 165 -3.09 -14.99 -10.15
C ASP A 165 -2.27 -14.31 -9.06
N ALA A 166 -1.74 -13.12 -9.34
CA ALA A 166 -0.93 -12.33 -8.40
C ALA A 166 -1.71 -11.96 -7.13
N THR A 167 -3.02 -11.76 -7.24
CA THR A 167 -3.90 -11.34 -6.14
C THR A 167 -4.75 -12.48 -5.55
N GLY A 168 -4.50 -13.73 -5.94
CA GLY A 168 -5.30 -14.87 -5.48
C GLY A 168 -6.79 -14.74 -5.83
N GLY A 169 -7.10 -14.22 -7.00
CA GLY A 169 -8.45 -14.01 -7.51
C GLY A 169 -9.18 -12.81 -6.91
N LYS A 170 -8.51 -11.93 -6.13
CA LYS A 170 -9.15 -10.74 -5.55
C LYS A 170 -9.37 -9.63 -6.56
N ILE A 171 -8.46 -9.49 -7.53
CA ILE A 171 -8.60 -8.60 -8.67
C ILE A 171 -8.65 -9.47 -9.92
N THR A 172 -9.82 -9.61 -10.50
CA THR A 172 -10.01 -10.48 -11.68
C THR A 172 -9.90 -9.71 -13.00
N ARG A 173 -9.91 -8.40 -12.95
CA ARG A 173 -9.81 -7.54 -14.12
C ARG A 173 -9.09 -6.24 -13.79
N LEU A 174 -7.98 -6.01 -14.47
CA LEU A 174 -7.19 -4.77 -14.38
C LEU A 174 -7.48 -3.86 -15.57
N LEU A 175 -7.67 -4.42 -16.75
CA LEU A 175 -7.90 -3.70 -18.00
C LEU A 175 -9.20 -4.15 -18.68
N GLU A 176 -9.92 -3.19 -19.24
CA GLU A 176 -11.06 -3.42 -20.14
C GLU A 176 -10.68 -3.20 -21.60
N ASN A 177 -9.72 -2.31 -21.84
CA ASN A 177 -9.22 -1.94 -23.15
C ASN A 177 -7.71 -2.14 -23.23
N PRO A 178 -7.13 -2.36 -24.43
CA PRO A 178 -5.70 -2.45 -24.59
C PRO A 178 -5.00 -1.20 -24.08
N PRO A 179 -3.88 -1.35 -23.37
CA PRO A 179 -3.06 -0.22 -22.99
C PRO A 179 -2.43 0.42 -24.24
N VAL A 180 -2.05 1.68 -24.11
CA VAL A 180 -1.37 2.39 -25.20
C VAL A 180 0.10 1.97 -25.24
N PRO A 181 0.64 1.50 -26.38
CA PRO A 181 2.06 1.19 -26.51
C PRO A 181 2.93 2.43 -26.19
N PRO A 182 4.21 2.28 -25.82
CA PRO A 182 5.05 1.13 -26.13
C PRO A 182 5.15 0.09 -25.00
N MET A 183 4.71 0.40 -23.78
CA MET A 183 4.92 -0.47 -22.62
C MET A 183 3.80 -0.29 -21.59
N PHE A 184 3.48 -1.37 -20.90
CA PHE A 184 2.59 -1.37 -19.74
C PHE A 184 3.28 -2.02 -18.55
N LEU A 185 3.46 -1.25 -17.48
CA LEU A 185 4.02 -1.70 -16.21
C LEU A 185 2.89 -1.91 -15.20
N ALA A 186 2.93 -3.00 -14.47
CA ALA A 186 1.98 -3.26 -13.41
C ALA A 186 2.68 -3.83 -12.17
N ASN A 187 2.18 -3.41 -11.02
CA ASN A 187 2.49 -4.00 -9.73
C ASN A 187 1.18 -4.46 -9.08
N ALA A 188 1.25 -5.57 -8.35
CA ALA A 188 0.18 -6.04 -7.48
C ALA A 188 0.78 -6.48 -6.15
N ILE A 189 0.17 -6.05 -5.05
CA ILE A 189 0.49 -6.52 -3.70
C ILE A 189 -0.72 -7.27 -3.16
N TYR A 190 -0.48 -8.50 -2.72
CA TYR A 190 -1.46 -9.33 -2.03
C TYR A 190 -1.03 -9.51 -0.59
N PHE A 191 -1.90 -9.11 0.35
CA PHE A 191 -1.68 -9.26 1.77
C PHE A 191 -2.82 -10.08 2.39
N HIS A 192 -2.45 -11.10 3.15
CA HIS A 192 -3.38 -11.90 3.95
C HIS A 192 -2.69 -12.30 5.25
N ALA A 193 -3.33 -11.98 6.38
CA ALA A 193 -2.82 -12.32 7.70
C ALA A 193 -3.95 -12.58 8.68
N SER A 194 -3.67 -13.39 9.69
CA SER A 194 -4.55 -13.56 10.84
C SER A 194 -4.28 -12.47 11.87
N TRP A 195 -5.31 -12.06 12.59
CA TRP A 195 -5.15 -11.17 13.74
C TRP A 195 -4.38 -11.87 14.86
N ASN A 196 -3.51 -11.14 15.56
CA ASN A 196 -2.88 -11.65 16.78
C ASN A 196 -3.94 -12.03 17.82
N THR A 197 -4.94 -11.20 18.00
CA THR A 197 -6.15 -11.51 18.79
C THR A 197 -7.35 -11.58 17.82
N PRO A 198 -7.85 -12.79 17.47
CA PRO A 198 -8.94 -12.93 16.52
C PRO A 198 -10.28 -12.42 17.05
N PHE A 199 -11.05 -11.77 16.19
CA PHE A 199 -12.45 -11.46 16.46
C PHE A 199 -13.28 -12.75 16.52
N GLN A 200 -14.04 -12.92 17.61
CA GLN A 200 -14.91 -14.08 17.76
C GLN A 200 -16.19 -13.90 16.92
N LYS A 201 -16.51 -14.88 16.06
CA LYS A 201 -17.67 -14.80 15.15
C LYS A 201 -18.98 -14.59 15.91
N GLN A 202 -19.15 -15.23 17.07
CA GLN A 202 -20.33 -15.10 17.92
C GLN A 202 -20.49 -13.71 18.56
N SER A 203 -19.45 -12.91 18.60
CA SER A 203 -19.47 -11.52 19.06
C SER A 203 -19.81 -10.53 17.95
N THR A 204 -19.91 -11.00 16.70
CA THR A 204 -20.34 -10.16 15.57
C THR A 204 -21.85 -10.01 15.61
N GLN A 205 -22.33 -8.76 15.70
CA GLN A 205 -23.74 -8.45 15.84
C GLN A 205 -24.18 -7.34 14.87
N PRO A 206 -25.45 -7.30 14.47
CA PRO A 206 -26.01 -6.17 13.75
C PRO A 206 -25.88 -4.89 14.59
N GLN A 207 -25.24 -3.87 14.06
CA GLN A 207 -25.10 -2.57 14.70
C GLN A 207 -25.33 -1.44 13.68
N PRO A 208 -25.84 -0.29 14.12
CA PRO A 208 -25.98 0.86 13.24
C PRO A 208 -24.61 1.40 12.85
N PHE A 209 -24.44 1.68 11.57
CA PHE A 209 -23.31 2.37 10.97
C PHE A 209 -23.80 3.69 10.37
N TYR A 210 -23.09 4.75 10.67
CA TYR A 210 -23.45 6.12 10.30
C TYR A 210 -22.46 6.62 9.24
N PRO A 211 -22.73 6.44 7.95
CA PRO A 211 -21.84 6.97 6.90
C PRO A 211 -21.85 8.50 6.90
N ALA A 212 -20.81 9.12 6.35
CA ALA A 212 -20.72 10.58 6.23
C ALA A 212 -21.85 11.20 5.40
N SER A 213 -22.43 10.42 4.48
CA SER A 213 -23.60 10.80 3.67
C SER A 213 -24.53 9.61 3.46
N GLY A 214 -25.80 9.88 3.28
CA GLY A 214 -26.84 8.87 3.06
C GLY A 214 -27.54 8.41 4.34
N ALA A 215 -28.33 7.33 4.22
CA ALA A 215 -29.08 6.78 5.33
C ALA A 215 -28.20 5.91 6.23
N ASN A 216 -28.57 5.83 7.52
CA ASN A 216 -27.94 4.89 8.43
C ASN A 216 -28.10 3.45 7.93
N LEU A 217 -27.04 2.66 8.07
CA LEU A 217 -26.98 1.27 7.65
C LEU A 217 -26.92 0.35 8.88
N THR A 218 -27.49 -0.84 8.78
CA THR A 218 -27.23 -1.89 9.76
C THR A 218 -26.18 -2.81 9.17
N VAL A 219 -25.04 -2.96 9.87
CA VAL A 219 -23.93 -3.78 9.44
C VAL A 219 -23.59 -4.85 10.48
N GLN A 220 -23.00 -5.96 10.04
CA GLN A 220 -22.46 -6.97 10.94
C GLN A 220 -21.16 -6.44 11.54
N MET A 221 -21.23 -5.90 12.75
CA MET A 221 -20.10 -5.26 13.42
C MET A 221 -19.32 -6.29 14.24
N MET A 222 -18.06 -6.50 13.89
CA MET A 222 -17.14 -7.31 14.68
C MET A 222 -16.80 -6.60 15.99
N GLN A 223 -16.76 -7.35 17.08
CA GLN A 223 -16.45 -6.81 18.41
C GLN A 223 -15.42 -7.67 19.12
N GLN A 224 -14.50 -7.01 19.79
CA GLN A 224 -13.57 -7.65 20.72
C GLN A 224 -13.21 -6.68 21.86
N LYS A 225 -12.73 -7.24 22.97
CA LYS A 225 -12.21 -6.49 24.11
C LYS A 225 -10.82 -7.01 24.44
N GLY A 226 -9.90 -6.10 24.69
CA GLY A 226 -8.51 -6.46 25.01
C GLY A 226 -7.69 -5.20 25.32
N LEU A 227 -6.39 -5.40 25.52
CA LEU A 227 -5.43 -4.33 25.58
C LEU A 227 -4.86 -4.14 24.17
N PHE A 228 -5.07 -2.97 23.61
CA PHE A 228 -4.57 -2.59 22.29
C PHE A 228 -3.76 -1.30 22.42
N PRO A 229 -2.68 -1.14 21.65
CA PRO A 229 -2.03 0.15 21.51
C PRO A 229 -3.06 1.19 21.05
N TYR A 230 -3.13 2.29 21.78
CA TYR A 230 -4.11 3.34 21.55
C TYR A 230 -3.48 4.70 21.81
N ALA A 231 -3.72 5.64 20.92
CA ALA A 231 -3.33 7.03 21.11
C ALA A 231 -4.48 7.98 20.77
N LYS A 232 -4.41 9.16 21.34
CA LYS A 232 -5.30 10.27 21.04
C LYS A 232 -4.47 11.47 20.57
N GLY A 233 -4.60 11.78 19.28
CA GLY A 233 -3.99 12.95 18.66
C GLY A 233 -4.91 14.17 18.71
N ARG A 234 -4.48 15.23 18.06
CA ARG A 234 -5.29 16.44 17.88
C ARG A 234 -6.33 16.21 16.79
N GLY A 235 -7.58 15.98 17.18
CA GLY A 235 -8.71 15.80 16.24
C GLY A 235 -8.89 14.37 15.73
N TYR A 236 -8.26 13.38 16.37
CA TYR A 236 -8.46 11.96 16.05
C TYR A 236 -8.10 11.05 17.22
N GLN A 237 -8.59 9.82 17.13
CA GLN A 237 -8.17 8.69 17.94
C GLN A 237 -7.61 7.61 17.00
N VAL A 238 -6.66 6.82 17.47
CA VAL A 238 -6.10 5.70 16.70
C VAL A 238 -5.94 4.48 17.60
N VAL A 239 -6.26 3.32 17.05
CA VAL A 239 -6.00 2.02 17.67
C VAL A 239 -5.23 1.14 16.71
N ALA A 240 -4.20 0.46 17.19
CA ALA A 240 -3.47 -0.53 16.43
C ALA A 240 -4.02 -1.92 16.71
N LEU A 241 -4.31 -2.67 15.65
CA LEU A 241 -4.73 -4.07 15.67
C LEU A 241 -3.59 -4.91 15.08
N PRO A 242 -2.73 -5.52 15.92
CA PRO A 242 -1.60 -6.32 15.44
C PRO A 242 -2.08 -7.57 14.70
N TYR A 243 -1.38 -7.90 13.61
CA TYR A 243 -1.47 -9.22 13.01
C TYR A 243 -0.59 -10.23 13.77
N VAL A 244 -0.77 -11.51 13.44
CA VAL A 244 0.06 -12.58 14.00
C VAL A 244 1.55 -12.24 13.80
N ASP A 245 2.40 -12.53 14.77
CA ASP A 245 3.83 -12.20 14.87
C ASP A 245 4.20 -10.73 15.22
N ASN A 246 3.22 -9.82 15.26
CA ASN A 246 3.37 -8.40 15.67
C ASN A 246 4.26 -7.52 14.77
N ARG A 247 4.68 -8.00 13.59
CA ARG A 247 5.47 -7.18 12.65
C ARG A 247 4.62 -6.25 11.80
N PHE A 248 3.34 -6.56 11.67
CA PHE A 248 2.36 -5.78 10.92
C PHE A 248 1.17 -5.47 11.80
N ALA A 249 0.60 -4.32 11.64
CA ALA A 249 -0.62 -3.92 12.32
C ALA A 249 -1.55 -3.14 11.38
N MET A 250 -2.84 -3.21 11.65
CA MET A 250 -3.83 -2.30 11.08
C MET A 250 -4.04 -1.14 12.04
N TYR A 251 -3.84 0.06 11.59
CA TYR A 251 -4.15 1.27 12.34
C TYR A 251 -5.52 1.81 11.92
N CYS A 252 -6.44 1.85 12.87
CA CYS A 252 -7.77 2.40 12.65
C CYS A 252 -7.86 3.80 13.23
N PHE A 253 -7.92 4.80 12.37
CA PHE A 253 -8.07 6.20 12.75
C PHE A 253 -9.56 6.58 12.78
N LEU A 254 -9.99 7.20 13.87
CA LEU A 254 -11.30 7.78 14.01
C LEU A 254 -11.14 9.29 14.14
N PRO A 255 -11.37 10.08 13.08
CA PRO A 255 -11.29 11.54 13.14
C PRO A 255 -12.50 12.14 13.83
N ASP A 256 -12.29 13.29 14.52
CA ASP A 256 -13.38 14.06 15.14
C ASP A 256 -14.20 14.84 14.09
N HIS A 257 -13.58 15.18 12.94
CA HIS A 257 -14.12 16.11 11.93
C HIS A 257 -13.94 15.66 10.47
N GLY A 258 -14.04 14.36 10.20
CA GLY A 258 -13.94 13.81 8.82
C GLY A 258 -12.50 13.54 8.37
N VAL A 259 -12.40 12.88 7.20
CA VAL A 259 -11.13 12.33 6.68
C VAL A 259 -10.14 13.43 6.31
N ASN A 260 -10.60 14.53 5.72
CA ASN A 260 -9.71 15.63 5.31
C ASN A 260 -9.04 16.28 6.52
N ALA A 261 -9.77 16.45 7.63
CA ALA A 261 -9.18 16.95 8.87
C ALA A 261 -8.15 15.99 9.49
N LEU A 262 -8.36 14.68 9.33
CA LEU A 262 -7.39 13.66 9.72
C LEU A 262 -6.09 13.79 8.92
N VAL A 263 -6.20 13.86 7.59
CA VAL A 263 -5.02 14.02 6.71
C VAL A 263 -4.20 15.23 7.11
N GLU A 264 -4.86 16.39 7.38
CA GLU A 264 -4.18 17.61 7.85
C GLU A 264 -3.53 17.45 9.24
N ALA A 265 -4.12 16.64 10.11
CA ALA A 265 -3.54 16.37 11.43
C ALA A 265 -2.31 15.46 11.33
N LEU A 266 -2.37 14.43 10.48
CA LEU A 266 -1.29 13.46 10.29
C LEU A 266 -0.05 14.07 9.63
N LYS A 267 -0.20 15.11 8.78
CA LYS A 267 0.93 15.87 8.23
C LYS A 267 1.88 16.46 9.28
N LYS A 268 1.34 16.72 10.46
CA LYS A 268 2.06 17.38 11.59
C LYS A 268 2.51 16.39 12.65
N THR A 269 2.32 15.10 12.40
CA THR A 269 2.60 14.02 13.35
C THR A 269 3.67 13.14 12.71
N SER A 270 4.76 12.89 13.42
CA SER A 270 5.72 11.89 12.99
C SER A 270 5.11 10.50 13.18
N TRP A 271 5.41 9.57 12.29
CA TRP A 271 4.99 8.18 12.46
C TRP A 271 5.54 7.57 13.75
N SER A 272 6.78 7.92 14.13
CA SER A 272 7.39 7.55 15.40
C SER A 272 6.61 7.99 16.65
N ASP A 273 5.72 8.99 16.51
CA ASP A 273 4.85 9.43 17.62
C ASP A 273 3.58 8.57 17.74
N LEU A 274 3.32 7.70 16.76
CA LEU A 274 2.12 6.84 16.68
C LEU A 274 2.43 5.37 16.93
N SER A 275 3.68 4.95 16.78
CA SER A 275 4.20 3.60 17.01
C SER A 275 4.83 3.48 18.41
#